data_af5c58e02dae28df018509f9fe38017c
#
_entry.id   af5c58e02dae28df018509f9fe38017c
#
_cell.length_a   1.000
_cell.length_b   1.000
_cell.length_c   1.000
_cell.angle_alpha   90.00
_cell.angle_beta   90.00
_cell.angle_gamma   90.00
#
_symmetry.space_group_name_H-M   'P 1'
#
loop_
_entity.id
_entity.type
_entity.pdbx_description
1 polymer ?
#
loop_
_entity_poly.entity_id
_entity_poly.type
_entity_poly.pdbx_seq_one_letter_code
_entity_poly.pdbx_strand_id
1 'polypeptide(L)'
;MVKTVFIDYMGTTVDEHSPEMAEIVRRICKNSSIHDPRQVQRFILDIRRRYEADRFLDTYLTQDEIVDQLISDMAAQIGLTDEPSALRGLIRSHWVNAPVFSDALAFYNQCPVPIYIITNIGLPYMEQALRHHKLKAAGVVSADTARAYKPHREIFDEALRVSKCAPGEVVHIGDSYDTDVVGARSAGIRPVLLLRGRTQQHDEVDAVDGLEQALELVFKKAEITTGCMNGGKYR
;
A
#
# COMPACT_ATOMS: atom_id res chain seq x y z
N MET A 1 14.45 -19.05 2.08
CA MET A 1 13.10 -19.47 1.62
C MET A 1 12.10 -18.45 2.19
N VAL A 2 11.18 -17.95 1.37
CA VAL A 2 10.16 -17.01 1.80
C VAL A 2 9.15 -17.72 2.69
N LYS A 3 8.92 -17.19 3.88
CA LYS A 3 7.98 -17.71 4.90
C LYS A 3 6.71 -16.87 5.03
N THR A 4 6.75 -15.63 4.57
CA THR A 4 5.64 -14.68 4.67
C THR A 4 5.71 -13.66 3.54
N VAL A 5 4.55 -13.22 3.05
CA VAL A 5 4.43 -12.09 2.15
C VAL A 5 3.85 -10.91 2.91
N PHE A 6 4.52 -9.76 2.81
CA PHE A 6 3.94 -8.47 3.14
C PHE A 6 3.38 -7.85 1.87
N ILE A 7 2.20 -7.27 1.95
CA ILE A 7 1.53 -6.67 0.79
C ILE A 7 0.93 -5.32 1.17
N ASP A 8 1.08 -4.34 0.29
CA ASP A 8 0.35 -3.09 0.41
C ASP A 8 -1.14 -3.26 0.07
N TYR A 9 -1.96 -2.31 0.48
CA TYR A 9 -3.39 -2.35 0.26
C TYR A 9 -3.84 -1.45 -0.90
N MET A 10 -3.66 -0.11 -0.78
CA MET A 10 -4.17 0.86 -1.74
C MET A 10 -3.26 0.96 -2.98
N GLY A 11 -3.81 0.79 -4.19
CA GLY A 11 -3.03 0.72 -5.43
C GLY A 11 -2.45 -0.68 -5.72
N THR A 12 -2.40 -1.55 -4.72
CA THR A 12 -1.87 -2.91 -4.80
C THR A 12 -2.96 -3.98 -4.74
N THR A 13 -3.70 -4.01 -3.64
CA THR A 13 -4.82 -4.95 -3.41
C THR A 13 -6.13 -4.40 -3.96
N VAL A 14 -6.38 -3.09 -3.78
CA VAL A 14 -7.56 -2.38 -4.26
C VAL A 14 -7.15 -1.20 -5.15
N ASP A 15 -8.06 -0.83 -6.07
CA ASP A 15 -7.86 0.29 -6.99
C ASP A 15 -8.08 1.62 -6.26
N GLU A 16 -7.08 2.48 -6.27
CA GLU A 16 -7.17 3.84 -5.72
C GLU A 16 -8.08 4.78 -6.53
N HIS A 17 -8.43 4.40 -7.78
CA HIS A 17 -9.33 5.16 -8.66
C HIS A 17 -10.80 4.79 -8.42
N SER A 18 -11.26 4.88 -7.18
CA SER A 18 -12.63 4.57 -6.79
C SER A 18 -13.63 5.67 -7.19
N PRO A 19 -14.93 5.35 -7.24
CA PRO A 19 -15.99 6.36 -7.42
C PRO A 19 -15.96 7.45 -6.36
N GLU A 20 -15.62 7.11 -5.11
CA GLU A 20 -15.50 8.06 -4.00
C GLU A 20 -14.35 9.04 -4.24
N MET A 21 -13.20 8.57 -4.72
CA MET A 21 -12.06 9.43 -5.06
C MET A 21 -12.41 10.39 -6.21
N ALA A 22 -13.10 9.89 -7.23
CA ALA A 22 -13.59 10.73 -8.32
C ALA A 22 -14.55 11.82 -7.82
N GLU A 23 -15.45 11.48 -6.90
CA GLU A 23 -16.38 12.44 -6.28
C GLU A 23 -15.65 13.47 -5.39
N ILE A 24 -14.65 13.06 -4.60
CA ILE A 24 -13.80 13.97 -3.81
C ILE A 24 -13.16 15.01 -4.73
N VAL A 25 -12.49 14.56 -5.80
CA VAL A 25 -11.82 15.44 -6.76
C VAL A 25 -12.83 16.38 -7.43
N ARG A 26 -13.99 15.88 -7.86
CA ARG A 26 -15.07 16.69 -8.46
C ARG A 26 -15.57 17.77 -7.51
N ARG A 27 -15.78 17.44 -6.24
CA ARG A 27 -16.24 18.38 -5.22
C ARG A 27 -15.21 19.48 -4.96
N ILE A 28 -13.93 19.12 -4.82
CA ILE A 28 -12.85 20.08 -4.63
C ILE A 28 -12.73 21.01 -5.85
N CYS A 29 -12.75 20.46 -7.09
CA CYS A 29 -12.75 21.29 -8.30
C CYS A 29 -13.92 22.29 -8.36
N LYS A 30 -15.08 21.88 -7.86
CA LYS A 30 -16.28 22.74 -7.85
C LYS A 30 -16.21 23.83 -6.80
N ASN A 31 -15.64 23.53 -5.62
CA ASN A 31 -15.78 24.35 -4.41
C ASN A 31 -14.44 25.00 -3.95
N SER A 32 -13.44 25.08 -4.84
CA SER A 32 -12.15 25.72 -4.56
C SER A 32 -11.65 26.53 -5.76
N SER A 33 -10.50 27.16 -5.62
CA SER A 33 -9.83 27.89 -6.71
C SER A 33 -9.11 26.99 -7.73
N ILE A 34 -8.98 25.69 -7.47
CA ILE A 34 -8.38 24.72 -8.39
C ILE A 34 -9.48 23.95 -9.11
N HIS A 35 -9.58 24.11 -10.43
CA HIS A 35 -10.62 23.48 -11.24
C HIS A 35 -10.11 22.33 -12.12
N ASP A 36 -8.79 22.09 -12.17
CA ASP A 36 -8.18 20.97 -12.89
C ASP A 36 -8.07 19.75 -11.96
N PRO A 37 -8.72 18.61 -12.29
CA PRO A 37 -8.65 17.40 -11.49
C PRO A 37 -7.23 16.90 -11.21
N ARG A 38 -6.30 17.04 -12.16
CA ARG A 38 -4.90 16.62 -11.98
C ARG A 38 -4.17 17.50 -10.98
N GLN A 39 -4.46 18.79 -10.95
CA GLN A 39 -3.89 19.70 -9.96
C GLN A 39 -4.45 19.41 -8.56
N VAL A 40 -5.75 19.12 -8.43
CA VAL A 40 -6.35 18.71 -7.15
C VAL A 40 -5.71 17.41 -6.64
N GLN A 41 -5.57 16.38 -7.48
CA GLN A 41 -4.93 15.12 -7.08
C GLN A 41 -3.49 15.33 -6.62
N ARG A 42 -2.71 16.14 -7.36
CA ARG A 42 -1.33 16.48 -6.96
C ARG A 42 -1.30 17.21 -5.63
N PHE A 43 -2.16 18.19 -5.43
CA PHE A 43 -2.25 18.95 -4.19
C PHE A 43 -2.55 18.06 -2.98
N ILE A 44 -3.53 17.15 -3.09
CA ILE A 44 -3.87 16.18 -2.05
C ILE A 44 -2.66 15.29 -1.73
N LEU A 45 -2.01 14.76 -2.77
CA LEU A 45 -0.86 13.86 -2.62
C LEU A 45 0.32 14.55 -1.94
N ASP A 46 0.64 15.79 -2.34
CA ASP A 46 1.78 16.53 -1.82
C ASP A 46 1.59 16.91 -0.33
N ILE A 47 0.37 17.30 0.07
CA ILE A 47 0.08 17.58 1.48
C ILE A 47 0.11 16.30 2.31
N ARG A 48 -0.56 15.24 1.86
CA ARG A 48 -0.57 13.96 2.55
C ARG A 48 0.83 13.44 2.79
N ARG A 49 1.69 13.43 1.75
CA ARG A 49 3.09 12.97 1.84
C ARG A 49 3.89 13.77 2.87
N ARG A 50 3.69 15.09 2.97
CA ARG A 50 4.36 15.90 3.99
C ARG A 50 3.95 15.49 5.41
N TYR A 51 2.65 15.32 5.66
CA TYR A 51 2.18 14.87 6.97
C TYR A 51 2.68 13.46 7.30
N GLU A 52 2.60 12.53 6.37
CA GLU A 52 3.06 11.15 6.56
C GLU A 52 4.58 11.07 6.81
N ALA A 53 5.37 11.94 6.17
CA ALA A 53 6.82 12.00 6.36
C ALA A 53 7.24 12.60 7.71
N ASP A 54 6.53 13.63 8.18
CA ASP A 54 6.93 14.42 9.35
C ASP A 54 6.26 13.94 10.65
N ARG A 55 5.22 13.10 10.56
CA ARG A 55 4.39 12.68 11.71
C ARG A 55 4.56 11.20 12.01
N PHE A 56 5.55 10.86 12.83
CA PHE A 56 5.81 9.49 13.27
C PHE A 56 6.27 9.45 14.73
N LEU A 57 6.17 8.29 15.37
CA LEU A 57 6.47 8.06 16.79
C LEU A 57 5.75 9.06 17.71
N ASP A 58 6.49 9.90 18.42
CA ASP A 58 5.92 10.84 19.39
C ASP A 58 5.07 11.95 18.74
N THR A 59 5.33 12.26 17.48
CA THR A 59 4.57 13.27 16.69
C THR A 59 3.51 12.64 15.79
N TYR A 60 3.28 11.32 15.89
CA TYR A 60 2.33 10.60 15.06
C TYR A 60 0.93 11.22 15.14
N LEU A 61 0.32 11.39 13.97
CA LEU A 61 -1.10 11.72 13.80
C LEU A 61 -1.79 10.55 13.12
N THR A 62 -3.00 10.25 13.51
CA THR A 62 -3.86 9.28 12.83
C THR A 62 -4.26 9.76 11.43
N GLN A 63 -4.71 8.86 10.58
CA GLN A 63 -5.23 9.24 9.26
C GLN A 63 -6.40 10.23 9.34
N ASP A 64 -7.26 10.10 10.35
CA ASP A 64 -8.37 11.05 10.55
C ASP A 64 -7.86 12.45 10.90
N GLU A 65 -6.87 12.56 11.76
CA GLU A 65 -6.23 13.85 12.11
C GLU A 65 -5.52 14.45 10.88
N ILE A 66 -4.84 13.63 10.07
CA ILE A 66 -4.23 14.10 8.81
C ILE A 66 -5.30 14.60 7.84
N VAL A 67 -6.43 13.91 7.71
CA VAL A 67 -7.55 14.35 6.87
C VAL A 67 -8.12 15.68 7.36
N ASP A 68 -8.24 15.89 8.66
CA ASP A 68 -8.70 17.16 9.22
C ASP A 68 -7.74 18.31 8.92
N GLN A 69 -6.44 18.07 9.04
CA GLN A 69 -5.42 19.03 8.65
C GLN A 69 -5.44 19.29 7.14
N LEU A 70 -5.55 18.26 6.31
CA LEU A 70 -5.65 18.37 4.86
C LEU A 70 -6.83 19.25 4.43
N ILE A 71 -8.03 19.03 5.00
CA ILE A 71 -9.22 19.83 4.69
C ILE A 71 -9.03 21.28 5.13
N SER A 72 -8.43 21.52 6.31
CA SER A 72 -8.11 22.84 6.81
C SER A 72 -7.11 23.56 5.90
N ASP A 73 -6.06 22.85 5.46
CA ASP A 73 -5.06 23.40 4.53
C ASP A 73 -5.68 23.72 3.17
N MET A 74 -6.58 22.88 2.66
CA MET A 74 -7.33 23.18 1.43
C MET A 74 -8.21 24.41 1.58
N ALA A 75 -8.88 24.58 2.70
CA ALA A 75 -9.65 25.82 2.96
C ALA A 75 -8.76 27.06 2.96
N ALA A 76 -7.60 26.99 3.61
CA ALA A 76 -6.67 28.12 3.74
C ALA A 76 -5.92 28.45 2.43
N GLN A 77 -5.46 27.43 1.69
CA GLN A 77 -4.53 27.61 0.56
C GLN A 77 -5.25 27.74 -0.79
N ILE A 78 -6.37 27.05 -0.97
CA ILE A 78 -7.11 27.02 -2.24
C ILE A 78 -8.57 27.47 -2.09
N GLY A 79 -8.96 28.00 -0.92
CA GLY A 79 -10.29 28.54 -0.67
C GLY A 79 -11.40 27.49 -0.75
N LEU A 80 -11.13 26.24 -0.32
CA LEU A 80 -12.14 25.20 -0.29
C LEU A 80 -13.30 25.57 0.64
N THR A 81 -14.53 25.57 0.10
CA THR A 81 -15.77 25.91 0.81
C THR A 81 -16.72 24.72 0.99
N ASP A 82 -16.26 23.51 0.68
CA ASP A 82 -17.07 22.31 0.81
C ASP A 82 -17.26 21.90 2.28
N GLU A 83 -18.31 21.11 2.54
CA GLU A 83 -18.62 20.61 3.88
C GLU A 83 -17.59 19.57 4.33
N PRO A 84 -16.81 19.83 5.42
CA PRO A 84 -15.76 18.92 5.88
C PRO A 84 -16.24 17.53 6.21
N SER A 85 -17.43 17.39 6.81
CA SER A 85 -18.00 16.09 7.19
C SER A 85 -18.31 15.24 5.97
N ALA A 86 -18.74 15.84 4.87
CA ALA A 86 -19.03 15.14 3.63
C ALA A 86 -17.74 14.61 2.97
N LEU A 87 -16.68 15.44 2.95
CA LEU A 87 -15.37 15.01 2.43
C LEU A 87 -14.77 13.89 3.28
N ARG A 88 -14.80 13.99 4.62
CA ARG A 88 -14.39 12.91 5.51
C ARG A 88 -15.15 11.61 5.23
N GLY A 89 -16.47 11.70 5.07
CA GLY A 89 -17.30 10.55 4.77
C GLY A 89 -16.87 9.83 3.49
N LEU A 90 -16.61 10.59 2.43
CA LEU A 90 -16.12 10.05 1.15
C LEU A 90 -14.72 9.43 1.27
N ILE A 91 -13.81 10.08 1.99
CA ILE A 91 -12.44 9.56 2.20
C ILE A 91 -12.49 8.23 2.96
N ARG A 92 -13.26 8.15 4.05
CA ARG A 92 -13.44 6.92 4.82
C ARG A 92 -14.10 5.82 4.00
N SER A 93 -15.13 6.17 3.20
CA SER A 93 -15.77 5.24 2.25
C SER A 93 -14.77 4.71 1.23
N HIS A 94 -13.92 5.57 0.68
CA HIS A 94 -12.86 5.18 -0.24
C HIS A 94 -11.90 4.14 0.38
N TRP A 95 -11.45 4.34 1.61
CA TRP A 95 -10.54 3.39 2.26
C TRP A 95 -11.17 2.01 2.47
N VAL A 96 -12.47 1.95 2.70
CA VAL A 96 -13.19 0.70 2.99
C VAL A 96 -13.69 0.02 1.72
N ASN A 97 -14.21 0.78 0.76
CA ASN A 97 -15.00 0.25 -0.35
C ASN A 97 -14.28 0.31 -1.72
N ALA A 98 -13.02 0.80 -1.77
CA ALA A 98 -12.25 0.81 -3.01
C ALA A 98 -12.26 -0.56 -3.70
N PRO A 99 -12.50 -0.65 -5.03
CA PRO A 99 -12.68 -1.92 -5.72
C PRO A 99 -11.45 -2.81 -5.61
N VAL A 100 -11.63 -4.09 -5.29
CA VAL A 100 -10.55 -5.09 -5.29
C VAL A 100 -10.13 -5.40 -6.73
N PHE A 101 -8.82 -5.41 -7.00
CA PHE A 101 -8.32 -5.87 -8.29
C PHE A 101 -8.66 -7.34 -8.52
N SER A 102 -8.96 -7.70 -9.76
CA SER A 102 -9.42 -9.05 -10.12
C SER A 102 -8.41 -10.15 -9.75
N ASP A 103 -7.11 -9.85 -9.81
CA ASP A 103 -6.03 -10.78 -9.48
C ASP A 103 -5.75 -10.86 -7.96
N ALA A 104 -6.21 -9.89 -7.17
CA ALA A 104 -5.92 -9.86 -5.73
C ALA A 104 -6.62 -11.01 -4.99
N LEU A 105 -7.90 -11.26 -5.25
CA LEU A 105 -8.60 -12.37 -4.61
C LEU A 105 -7.94 -13.73 -4.91
N ALA A 106 -7.51 -13.93 -6.16
CA ALA A 106 -6.78 -15.13 -6.56
C ALA A 106 -5.46 -15.25 -5.81
N PHE A 107 -4.69 -14.14 -5.71
CA PHE A 107 -3.44 -14.08 -4.98
C PHE A 107 -3.60 -14.45 -3.50
N TYR A 108 -4.57 -13.85 -2.79
CA TYR A 108 -4.82 -14.16 -1.38
C TYR A 108 -5.23 -15.61 -1.13
N ASN A 109 -5.90 -16.24 -2.10
CA ASN A 109 -6.32 -17.65 -1.98
C ASN A 109 -5.22 -18.65 -2.38
N GLN A 110 -4.29 -18.27 -3.25
CA GLN A 110 -3.26 -19.17 -3.82
C GLN A 110 -1.89 -18.99 -3.17
N CYS A 111 -1.64 -17.89 -2.46
CA CYS A 111 -0.36 -17.67 -1.80
C CYS A 111 -0.08 -18.78 -0.79
N PRO A 112 1.06 -19.52 -0.93
CA PRO A 112 1.34 -20.69 -0.10
C PRO A 112 1.82 -20.37 1.31
N VAL A 113 2.00 -19.07 1.62
CA VAL A 113 2.49 -18.61 2.92
C VAL A 113 1.54 -17.55 3.49
N PRO A 114 1.58 -17.26 4.81
CA PRO A 114 0.79 -16.20 5.41
C PRO A 114 1.02 -14.85 4.75
N ILE A 115 -0.05 -14.08 4.56
CA ILE A 115 -0.04 -12.72 4.03
C ILE A 115 -0.31 -11.74 5.17
N TYR A 116 0.55 -10.74 5.34
CA TYR A 116 0.33 -9.59 6.21
C TYR A 116 0.16 -8.33 5.36
N ILE A 117 -0.88 -7.56 5.62
CA ILE A 117 -1.09 -6.27 4.96
C ILE A 117 -0.30 -5.21 5.73
N ILE A 118 0.51 -4.42 4.99
CA ILE A 118 1.26 -3.28 5.52
C ILE A 118 0.74 -2.02 4.85
N THR A 119 0.09 -1.15 5.61
CA THR A 119 -0.67 -0.04 5.02
C THR A 119 -0.58 1.24 5.82
N ASN A 120 -0.67 2.38 5.12
CA ASN A 120 -0.81 3.70 5.74
C ASN A 120 -2.24 3.98 6.25
N ILE A 121 -3.22 3.14 5.88
CA ILE A 121 -4.61 3.30 6.31
C ILE A 121 -4.76 2.88 7.77
N GLY A 122 -5.57 3.62 8.52
CA GLY A 122 -5.85 3.35 9.93
C GLY A 122 -6.52 1.98 10.17
N LEU A 123 -6.14 1.33 11.27
CA LEU A 123 -6.58 -0.03 11.58
C LEU A 123 -8.11 -0.22 11.57
N PRO A 124 -8.93 0.69 12.11
CA PRO A 124 -10.39 0.52 12.10
C PRO A 124 -11.00 0.44 10.70
N TYR A 125 -10.41 1.15 9.72
CA TYR A 125 -10.85 1.13 8.32
C TYR A 125 -10.39 -0.15 7.63
N MET A 126 -9.17 -0.62 7.92
CA MET A 126 -8.67 -1.88 7.39
C MET A 126 -9.48 -3.08 7.86
N GLU A 127 -9.89 -3.12 9.13
CA GLU A 127 -10.76 -4.17 9.65
C GLU A 127 -12.12 -4.20 8.94
N GLN A 128 -12.70 -3.03 8.64
CA GLN A 128 -13.92 -2.92 7.87
C GLN A 128 -13.72 -3.38 6.42
N ALA A 129 -12.65 -2.94 5.77
CA ALA A 129 -12.31 -3.31 4.41
C ALA A 129 -12.09 -4.81 4.25
N LEU A 130 -11.36 -5.46 5.16
CA LEU A 130 -11.17 -6.91 5.15
C LEU A 130 -12.49 -7.68 5.25
N ARG A 131 -13.40 -7.23 6.11
CA ARG A 131 -14.75 -7.84 6.22
C ARG A 131 -15.56 -7.61 4.95
N HIS A 132 -15.55 -6.37 4.41
CA HIS A 132 -16.29 -6.01 3.20
C HIS A 132 -15.87 -6.84 2.00
N HIS A 133 -14.57 -6.91 1.75
CA HIS A 133 -13.99 -7.62 0.60
C HIS A 133 -13.75 -9.11 0.85
N LYS A 134 -13.98 -9.61 2.06
CA LYS A 134 -13.74 -11.02 2.46
C LYS A 134 -12.29 -11.45 2.22
N LEU A 135 -11.33 -10.54 2.38
CA LEU A 135 -9.91 -10.82 2.24
C LEU A 135 -9.39 -11.57 3.47
N LYS A 136 -8.61 -12.63 3.23
CA LYS A 136 -8.01 -13.46 4.27
C LYS A 136 -6.55 -13.10 4.44
N ALA A 137 -6.24 -12.14 5.31
CA ALA A 137 -4.90 -11.86 5.74
C ALA A 137 -4.60 -12.51 7.09
N ALA A 138 -3.34 -12.91 7.32
CA ALA A 138 -2.87 -13.42 8.61
C ALA A 138 -2.78 -12.32 9.67
N GLY A 139 -2.62 -11.06 9.22
CA GLY A 139 -2.61 -9.89 10.06
C GLY A 139 -2.55 -8.60 9.25
N VAL A 140 -2.73 -7.48 9.95
CA VAL A 140 -2.58 -6.13 9.42
C VAL A 140 -1.62 -5.36 10.30
N VAL A 141 -0.64 -4.72 9.69
CA VAL A 141 0.18 -3.69 10.33
C VAL A 141 -0.15 -2.37 9.65
N SER A 142 -0.84 -1.53 10.38
CA SER A 142 -1.26 -0.21 9.93
C SER A 142 -0.33 0.88 10.49
N ALA A 143 -0.42 2.08 9.93
CA ALA A 143 0.28 3.22 10.51
C ALA A 143 -0.09 3.44 11.99
N ASP A 144 -1.33 3.16 12.40
CA ASP A 144 -1.77 3.29 13.80
C ASP A 144 -1.01 2.33 14.73
N THR A 145 -0.79 1.08 14.29
CA THR A 145 -0.12 0.07 15.13
C THR A 145 1.37 0.32 15.26
N ALA A 146 1.99 0.84 14.21
CA ALA A 146 3.42 1.17 14.18
C ALA A 146 3.72 2.60 14.66
N ARG A 147 2.72 3.48 14.74
CA ARG A 147 2.86 4.93 14.90
C ARG A 147 3.84 5.53 13.89
N ALA A 148 3.80 5.02 12.68
CA ALA A 148 4.66 5.43 11.56
C ALA A 148 4.01 5.06 10.22
N TYR A 149 4.12 5.96 9.27
CA TYR A 149 3.69 5.76 7.89
C TYR A 149 4.83 5.16 7.04
N LYS A 150 4.52 4.35 6.02
CA LYS A 150 5.50 4.04 4.98
C LYS A 150 5.97 5.34 4.32
N PRO A 151 7.26 5.54 4.03
CA PRO A 151 8.35 4.55 4.01
C PRO A 151 9.15 4.42 5.31
N HIS A 152 8.70 4.98 6.44
CA HIS A 152 9.43 4.84 7.69
C HIS A 152 9.68 3.38 8.03
N ARG A 153 10.89 3.08 8.47
CA ARG A 153 11.34 1.72 8.77
C ARG A 153 10.51 1.04 9.86
N GLU A 154 10.01 1.83 10.80
CA GLU A 154 9.29 1.37 11.99
C GLU A 154 8.04 0.54 11.66
N ILE A 155 7.31 0.86 10.58
CA ILE A 155 6.14 0.07 10.18
C ILE A 155 6.55 -1.32 9.65
N PHE A 156 7.70 -1.42 8.98
CA PHE A 156 8.23 -2.70 8.49
C PHE A 156 8.86 -3.51 9.63
N ASP A 157 9.56 -2.88 10.58
CA ASP A 157 10.09 -3.52 11.78
C ASP A 157 8.94 -4.09 12.65
N GLU A 158 7.83 -3.36 12.79
CA GLU A 158 6.63 -3.87 13.46
C GLU A 158 6.03 -5.08 12.72
N ALA A 159 6.01 -5.06 11.39
CA ALA A 159 5.53 -6.18 10.60
C ALA A 159 6.42 -7.42 10.76
N LEU A 160 7.74 -7.27 10.81
CA LEU A 160 8.68 -8.35 11.10
C LEU A 160 8.46 -8.91 12.51
N ARG A 161 8.25 -8.05 13.49
CA ARG A 161 7.97 -8.44 14.89
C ARG A 161 6.67 -9.25 15.00
N VAL A 162 5.58 -8.78 14.38
CA VAL A 162 4.26 -9.44 14.45
C VAL A 162 4.27 -10.76 13.68
N SER A 163 4.89 -10.81 12.50
CA SER A 163 5.01 -12.03 11.70
C SER A 163 6.03 -13.03 12.25
N LYS A 164 6.90 -12.61 13.17
CA LYS A 164 8.01 -13.39 13.73
C LYS A 164 8.98 -13.89 12.64
N CYS A 165 9.16 -13.13 11.58
CA CYS A 165 10.07 -13.45 10.48
C CYS A 165 11.31 -12.54 10.51
N ALA A 166 12.44 -13.08 10.04
CA ALA A 166 13.61 -12.27 9.73
C ALA A 166 13.44 -11.58 8.36
N PRO A 167 14.10 -10.44 8.09
CA PRO A 167 13.96 -9.70 6.83
C PRO A 167 14.18 -10.56 5.58
N GLY A 168 15.19 -11.46 5.58
CA GLY A 168 15.48 -12.37 4.46
C GLY A 168 14.46 -13.49 4.24
N GLU A 169 13.46 -13.62 5.12
CA GLU A 169 12.37 -14.60 5.04
C GLU A 169 11.06 -13.99 4.52
N VAL A 170 11.10 -12.71 4.17
CA VAL A 170 9.93 -11.92 3.77
C VAL A 170 10.15 -11.28 2.41
N VAL A 171 9.08 -11.16 1.64
CA VAL A 171 9.00 -10.31 0.44
C VAL A 171 7.89 -9.30 0.68
N HIS A 172 8.14 -8.00 0.35
CA HIS A 172 7.11 -6.97 0.36
C HIS A 172 6.67 -6.65 -1.08
N ILE A 173 5.38 -6.72 -1.36
CA ILE A 173 4.78 -6.39 -2.65
C ILE A 173 3.98 -5.11 -2.49
N GLY A 174 4.30 -4.09 -3.29
CA GLY A 174 3.60 -2.81 -3.29
C GLY A 174 3.74 -2.07 -4.60
N ASP A 175 2.92 -1.05 -4.82
CA ASP A 175 2.84 -0.32 -6.09
C ASP A 175 3.60 1.02 -6.09
N SER A 176 4.06 1.46 -4.94
CA SER A 176 4.78 2.73 -4.78
C SER A 176 6.28 2.50 -4.57
N TYR A 177 7.09 3.08 -5.46
CA TYR A 177 8.55 3.03 -5.28
C TYR A 177 8.96 3.73 -3.98
N ASP A 178 8.43 4.94 -3.74
CA ASP A 178 8.82 5.78 -2.61
C ASP A 178 8.44 5.18 -1.26
N THR A 179 7.25 4.59 -1.16
CA THR A 179 6.73 4.09 0.13
C THR A 179 6.99 2.61 0.35
N ASP A 180 6.84 1.78 -0.69
CA ASP A 180 6.95 0.33 -0.55
C ASP A 180 8.36 -0.17 -0.79
N VAL A 181 8.99 0.24 -1.91
CA VAL A 181 10.33 -0.24 -2.26
C VAL A 181 11.37 0.34 -1.31
N VAL A 182 11.38 1.66 -1.15
CA VAL A 182 12.34 2.35 -0.25
C VAL A 182 12.14 1.90 1.19
N GLY A 183 10.89 1.85 1.65
CA GLY A 183 10.55 1.43 3.01
C GLY A 183 10.97 -0.01 3.31
N ALA A 184 10.61 -0.98 2.46
CA ALA A 184 10.99 -2.38 2.64
C ALA A 184 12.52 -2.57 2.65
N ARG A 185 13.23 -1.90 1.73
CA ARG A 185 14.72 -1.94 1.70
C ARG A 185 15.35 -1.40 2.98
N SER A 186 14.79 -0.34 3.57
CA SER A 186 15.30 0.23 4.82
C SER A 186 15.27 -0.77 5.99
N ALA A 187 14.34 -1.71 5.96
CA ALA A 187 14.21 -2.81 6.93
C ALA A 187 14.93 -4.10 6.49
N GLY A 188 15.64 -4.09 5.36
CA GLY A 188 16.34 -5.26 4.80
C GLY A 188 15.42 -6.28 4.16
N ILE A 189 14.17 -5.92 3.82
CA ILE A 189 13.19 -6.77 3.18
C ILE A 189 13.32 -6.62 1.66
N ARG A 190 13.24 -7.75 0.91
CA ARG A 190 13.21 -7.75 -0.55
C ARG A 190 11.89 -7.15 -1.04
N PRO A 191 11.90 -6.03 -1.82
CA PRO A 191 10.69 -5.50 -2.42
C PRO A 191 10.40 -6.15 -3.78
N VAL A 192 9.13 -6.18 -4.16
CA VAL A 192 8.62 -6.41 -5.52
C VAL A 192 7.70 -5.26 -5.86
N LEU A 193 8.04 -4.49 -6.90
CA LEU A 193 7.25 -3.36 -7.36
C LEU A 193 6.11 -3.85 -8.28
N LEU A 194 4.89 -3.48 -7.96
CA LEU A 194 3.72 -3.78 -8.76
C LEU A 194 3.36 -2.60 -9.66
N LEU A 195 3.46 -2.77 -10.99
CA LEU A 195 3.33 -1.66 -11.94
C LEU A 195 1.89 -1.31 -12.29
N ARG A 196 0.99 -2.31 -12.33
CA ARG A 196 -0.43 -2.08 -12.71
C ARG A 196 -0.57 -1.33 -14.05
N GLY A 197 0.25 -1.70 -15.05
CA GLY A 197 0.26 -1.06 -16.37
C GLY A 197 0.99 0.28 -16.44
N ARG A 198 1.62 0.72 -15.34
CA ARG A 198 2.50 1.91 -15.36
C ARG A 198 3.83 1.57 -16.03
N THR A 199 4.35 2.51 -16.84
CA THR A 199 5.58 2.31 -17.62
C THR A 199 6.86 2.70 -16.87
N GLN A 200 6.76 3.09 -15.61
CA GLN A 200 7.89 3.53 -14.81
C GLN A 200 8.78 2.32 -14.48
N GLN A 201 9.93 2.21 -15.16
CA GLN A 201 10.92 1.17 -14.89
C GLN A 201 11.92 1.65 -13.83
N HIS A 202 12.21 0.76 -12.91
CA HIS A 202 13.29 0.92 -11.93
C HIS A 202 14.18 -0.32 -12.05
N ASP A 203 15.31 -0.19 -12.75
CA ASP A 203 16.21 -1.31 -13.06
C ASP A 203 16.76 -2.04 -11.82
N GLU A 204 16.63 -1.41 -10.66
CA GLU A 204 17.20 -1.88 -9.38
C GLU A 204 16.23 -2.75 -8.56
N VAL A 205 14.98 -2.94 -8.99
CA VAL A 205 13.96 -3.68 -8.25
C VAL A 205 13.25 -4.68 -9.15
N ASP A 206 12.93 -5.84 -8.61
CA ASP A 206 12.04 -6.79 -9.28
C ASP A 206 10.67 -6.12 -9.49
N ALA A 207 10.22 -5.98 -10.74
CA ALA A 207 8.96 -5.34 -11.10
C ALA A 207 8.07 -6.28 -11.91
N VAL A 208 6.77 -6.24 -11.63
CA VAL A 208 5.74 -7.06 -12.28
C VAL A 208 4.47 -6.26 -12.52
N ASP A 209 3.66 -6.64 -13.52
CA ASP A 209 2.41 -5.93 -13.83
C ASP A 209 1.23 -6.34 -12.94
N GLY A 210 1.21 -7.57 -12.44
CA GLY A 210 0.10 -8.13 -11.67
C GLY A 210 0.54 -9.05 -10.55
N LEU A 211 -0.39 -9.33 -9.64
CA LEU A 211 -0.14 -10.18 -8.48
C LEU A 211 0.08 -11.66 -8.86
N GLU A 212 -0.45 -12.12 -9.99
CA GLU A 212 -0.16 -13.47 -10.51
C GLU A 212 1.33 -13.61 -10.85
N GLN A 213 1.89 -12.60 -11.53
CA GLN A 213 3.33 -12.56 -11.84
C GLN A 213 4.17 -12.43 -10.58
N ALA A 214 3.71 -11.67 -9.57
CA ALA A 214 4.38 -11.57 -8.29
C ALA A 214 4.45 -12.94 -7.60
N LEU A 215 3.37 -13.72 -7.62
CA LEU A 215 3.32 -15.07 -7.07
C LEU A 215 4.35 -15.99 -7.76
N GLU A 216 4.41 -15.95 -9.08
CA GLU A 216 5.37 -16.70 -9.86
C GLU A 216 6.82 -16.28 -9.58
N LEU A 217 7.09 -14.99 -9.56
CA LEU A 217 8.42 -14.44 -9.28
C LEU A 217 8.94 -14.86 -7.90
N VAL A 218 8.07 -14.84 -6.89
CA VAL A 218 8.45 -15.12 -5.49
C VAL A 218 8.62 -16.59 -5.24
N PHE A 219 7.78 -17.48 -5.83
CA PHE A 219 7.72 -18.90 -5.46
C PHE A 219 8.23 -19.85 -6.55
N LYS A 220 8.08 -19.57 -7.86
CA LYS A 220 8.56 -20.48 -8.93
C LYS A 220 10.06 -20.46 -9.15
N LYS A 221 10.79 -19.39 -8.79
CA LYS A 221 12.27 -19.40 -8.84
C LYS A 221 12.94 -20.39 -7.90
N ALA A 222 12.23 -20.96 -6.94
CA ALA A 222 12.78 -21.99 -6.04
C ALA A 222 12.88 -23.39 -6.67
N GLU A 223 12.14 -23.68 -7.73
CA GLU A 223 12.13 -25.00 -8.36
C GLU A 223 13.26 -25.22 -9.38
N ILE A 224 13.81 -24.14 -9.97
CA ILE A 224 14.85 -24.25 -11.01
C ILE A 224 16.24 -24.54 -10.43
N THR A 225 16.47 -24.31 -9.15
CA THR A 225 17.78 -24.51 -8.50
C THR A 225 17.97 -25.94 -7.98
N THR A 226 16.94 -26.79 -7.96
CA THR A 226 17.02 -28.17 -7.48
C THR A 226 17.10 -29.24 -8.61
N GLY A 227 17.04 -28.82 -9.88
CA GLY A 227 16.94 -29.73 -11.03
C GLY A 227 18.24 -30.06 -11.77
N CYS A 228 19.42 -29.58 -11.38
CA CYS A 228 20.68 -29.83 -12.08
C CYS A 228 21.78 -30.43 -11.19
N MET A 229 21.54 -31.58 -10.60
CA MET A 229 22.62 -32.48 -10.21
C MET A 229 22.13 -33.95 -10.20
N ASN A 230 21.97 -34.51 -11.36
CA ASN A 230 22.09 -35.98 -11.52
C ASN A 230 22.38 -36.35 -12.98
N GLY A 231 23.52 -36.95 -13.19
CA GLY A 231 23.71 -37.82 -14.35
C GLY A 231 24.86 -37.45 -15.28
N GLY A 232 26.02 -37.94 -15.02
CA GLY A 232 27.14 -37.99 -15.96
C GLY A 232 28.24 -38.95 -15.51
N LYS A 233 27.90 -40.23 -15.24
CA LYS A 233 28.90 -41.29 -15.32
C LYS A 233 29.15 -41.57 -16.81
N TYR A 234 30.33 -41.33 -17.28
CA TYR A 234 30.88 -42.03 -18.43
C TYR A 234 32.22 -42.64 -18.09
N ARG A 235 32.34 -43.88 -18.52
CA ARG A 235 33.46 -44.80 -18.48
C ARG A 235 34.71 -44.28 -19.18
#